data_6987fbb30d36101fe07fd7de386725d0
#
_entry.id   6987fbb30d36101fe07fd7de386725d0
#
_cell.length_a   1.000
_cell.length_b   1.000
_cell.length_c   1.000
_cell.angle_alpha   90.00
_cell.angle_beta   90.00
_cell.angle_gamma   90.00
#
_symmetry.space_group_name_H-M   'P 1'
#
loop_
_entity.id
_entity.type
_entity.pdbx_description
1 polymer ?
#
loop_
_entity_poly.entity_id
_entity_poly.type
_entity_poly.pdbx_seq_one_letter_code
_entity_poly.pdbx_strand_id
1 'polypeptide(L)'
;MPINDLPTNPKKSRFGRTLIDRLEEFKAKTASASGATFRVVLQGQTRDLPIIRIHQDVPKYRMENGRTASAQVEHLAKTSDARADLFSGDPELWDAQEAQHNLLLKLAEKSDLRKYFENTVNRQVDPILVDHNGFVVNGNRRLSTWRDLFNLDQNTYGHFEYIDVVVLPQVDSKAIDRLEASLQIEKDIKADYTWDAEANMMLAKREREHYSDKELADLYGKKESEVKELIDMRNYANEFLKSRNKENVWSDVSGSELAFRRIVTTRQKVGGTGRQELFKEASFALIDDSEAVGDSLHDAINGMANNIEPIIDKLKDAFKVVEAAADAETDDLFGGAVKSTEGSDLALCKEIAKLENAPKAREIIVEFINSQKELRRNNKTAVKLLDCCSRANSALEEGIKIGLGADTKVDGVETQLVELEARIAKIRNFLTGKVHAAN
;
A
#
# COMPACT_ATOMS: atom_id res chain seq x y z
N MET A 1 -3.32 -54.64 -21.30
CA MET A 1 -4.14 -54.15 -20.20
C MET A 1 -4.65 -52.77 -20.58
N PRO A 2 -5.95 -52.48 -20.52
CA PRO A 2 -6.48 -51.21 -20.88
C PRO A 2 -6.08 -50.17 -19.78
N ILE A 3 -5.71 -49.00 -20.25
CA ILE A 3 -5.19 -47.82 -19.45
C ILE A 3 -6.30 -47.19 -18.52
N ASN A 4 -7.43 -47.85 -18.37
CA ASN A 4 -8.61 -47.28 -17.70
C ASN A 4 -8.75 -47.51 -16.19
N ASP A 5 -7.72 -48.12 -15.54
CA ASP A 5 -7.79 -48.43 -14.11
C ASP A 5 -6.76 -47.70 -13.23
N LEU A 6 -6.30 -46.51 -13.65
CA LEU A 6 -5.66 -45.62 -12.69
C LEU A 6 -6.74 -44.99 -11.82
N PRO A 7 -6.71 -45.18 -10.47
CA PRO A 7 -7.67 -44.54 -9.59
C PRO A 7 -7.61 -43.05 -9.81
N THR A 8 -8.65 -42.49 -10.37
CA THR A 8 -8.83 -41.03 -10.46
C THR A 8 -8.76 -40.48 -9.04
N ASN A 9 -7.61 -39.95 -8.68
CA ASN A 9 -7.43 -39.34 -7.37
C ASN A 9 -8.43 -38.18 -7.27
N PRO A 10 -9.50 -38.30 -6.44
CA PRO A 10 -10.54 -37.28 -6.36
C PRO A 10 -10.03 -35.92 -5.92
N LYS A 11 -8.81 -35.87 -5.35
CA LYS A 11 -8.12 -34.61 -5.03
C LYS A 11 -7.55 -33.92 -6.27
N LYS A 12 -7.23 -34.63 -7.36
CA LYS A 12 -6.62 -34.03 -8.56
C LYS A 12 -7.60 -33.25 -9.44
N SER A 13 -8.89 -33.55 -9.42
CA SER A 13 -9.92 -32.81 -10.15
C SER A 13 -10.38 -31.54 -9.43
N ARG A 14 -10.12 -31.41 -8.13
CA ARG A 14 -10.60 -30.29 -7.31
C ARG A 14 -10.13 -28.90 -7.79
N PHE A 15 -8.97 -28.82 -8.45
CA PHE A 15 -8.35 -27.56 -8.86
C PHE A 15 -8.24 -27.40 -10.38
N GLY A 16 -9.10 -28.02 -11.11
CA GLY A 16 -9.19 -27.91 -12.57
C GLY A 16 -8.88 -29.20 -13.31
N ARG A 17 -9.52 -29.36 -14.46
CA ARG A 17 -9.31 -30.52 -15.36
C ARG A 17 -8.09 -30.32 -16.26
N THR A 18 -7.71 -31.36 -17.03
CA THR A 18 -6.65 -31.28 -18.02
C THR A 18 -7.02 -30.30 -19.13
N LEU A 19 -6.02 -29.80 -19.87
CA LEU A 19 -6.28 -28.89 -21.00
C LEU A 19 -7.22 -29.52 -22.05
N ILE A 20 -7.03 -30.81 -22.36
CA ILE A 20 -7.85 -31.52 -23.35
C ILE A 20 -9.30 -31.55 -22.88
N ASP A 21 -9.55 -31.96 -21.64
CA ASP A 21 -10.90 -32.05 -21.09
C ASP A 21 -11.58 -30.67 -21.06
N ARG A 22 -10.83 -29.61 -20.73
CA ARG A 22 -11.36 -28.23 -20.73
C ARG A 22 -11.80 -27.79 -22.12
N LEU A 23 -10.95 -28.00 -23.12
CA LEU A 23 -11.24 -27.60 -24.51
C LEU A 23 -12.42 -28.37 -25.10
N GLU A 24 -12.53 -29.67 -24.82
CA GLU A 24 -13.67 -30.49 -25.22
C GLU A 24 -14.99 -30.01 -24.56
N GLU A 25 -14.95 -29.75 -23.25
CA GLU A 25 -16.11 -29.22 -22.50
C GLU A 25 -16.55 -27.85 -23.06
N PHE A 26 -15.61 -26.93 -23.29
CA PHE A 26 -15.91 -25.61 -23.85
C PHE A 26 -16.54 -25.71 -25.24
N LYS A 27 -15.98 -26.54 -26.11
CA LYS A 27 -16.49 -26.78 -27.47
C LYS A 27 -17.93 -27.33 -27.41
N ALA A 28 -18.15 -28.34 -26.60
CA ALA A 28 -19.46 -28.97 -26.47
C ALA A 28 -20.52 -28.00 -25.92
N LYS A 29 -20.16 -27.26 -24.85
CA LYS A 29 -21.09 -26.30 -24.19
C LYS A 29 -21.35 -25.05 -25.03
N THR A 30 -20.35 -24.55 -25.75
CA THR A 30 -20.54 -23.42 -26.67
C THR A 30 -21.48 -23.76 -27.82
N ALA A 31 -21.38 -24.99 -28.37
CA ALA A 31 -22.27 -25.46 -29.42
C ALA A 31 -23.74 -25.56 -28.96
N SER A 32 -23.98 -25.76 -27.66
CA SER A 32 -25.31 -25.89 -27.02
C SER A 32 -25.71 -24.69 -26.17
N ALA A 33 -25.01 -23.56 -26.31
CA ALA A 33 -25.28 -22.38 -25.48
C ALA A 33 -26.71 -21.83 -25.66
N SER A 34 -27.32 -21.43 -24.53
CA SER A 34 -28.72 -21.00 -24.45
C SER A 34 -29.04 -19.62 -25.03
N GLY A 35 -28.09 -18.98 -25.72
CA GLY A 35 -28.23 -17.63 -26.28
C GLY A 35 -27.97 -16.49 -25.33
N ALA A 36 -27.74 -16.73 -24.02
CA ALA A 36 -27.29 -15.70 -23.09
C ALA A 36 -25.85 -15.30 -23.43
N THR A 37 -25.58 -13.99 -23.48
CA THR A 37 -24.25 -13.44 -23.80
C THR A 37 -23.78 -12.51 -22.67
N PHE A 38 -22.46 -12.39 -22.56
CA PHE A 38 -21.81 -11.44 -21.68
C PHE A 38 -20.95 -10.49 -22.50
N ARG A 39 -21.10 -9.20 -22.26
CA ARG A 39 -20.38 -8.15 -22.98
C ARG A 39 -19.02 -7.90 -22.39
N VAL A 40 -17.98 -8.00 -23.19
CA VAL A 40 -16.60 -7.68 -22.83
C VAL A 40 -15.99 -6.70 -23.82
N VAL A 41 -15.11 -5.82 -23.34
CA VAL A 41 -14.28 -4.98 -24.21
C VAL A 41 -12.90 -5.62 -24.31
N LEU A 42 -12.56 -6.14 -25.48
CA LEU A 42 -11.30 -6.84 -25.73
C LEU A 42 -10.60 -6.20 -26.92
N GLN A 43 -9.36 -5.75 -26.71
CA GLN A 43 -8.56 -5.04 -27.73
C GLN A 43 -9.29 -3.82 -28.32
N GLY A 44 -10.00 -3.05 -27.47
CA GLY A 44 -10.77 -1.88 -27.88
C GLY A 44 -12.07 -2.19 -28.62
N GLN A 45 -12.43 -3.47 -28.79
CA GLN A 45 -13.68 -3.89 -29.43
C GLN A 45 -14.64 -4.49 -28.42
N THR A 46 -15.89 -4.04 -28.45
CA THR A 46 -16.96 -4.66 -27.69
C THR A 46 -17.37 -5.99 -28.35
N ARG A 47 -17.41 -7.05 -27.57
CA ARG A 47 -17.82 -8.40 -28.03
C ARG A 47 -18.86 -8.95 -27.09
N ASP A 48 -19.92 -9.52 -27.63
CA ASP A 48 -20.92 -10.29 -26.89
C ASP A 48 -20.56 -11.77 -27.02
N LEU A 49 -20.04 -12.36 -25.93
CA LEU A 49 -19.57 -13.74 -25.90
C LEU A 49 -20.59 -14.63 -25.20
N PRO A 50 -20.80 -15.89 -25.64
CA PRO A 50 -21.77 -16.78 -25.03
C PRO A 50 -21.41 -17.13 -23.60
N ILE A 51 -22.42 -17.17 -22.74
CA ILE A 51 -22.32 -17.72 -21.40
C ILE A 51 -22.60 -19.22 -21.49
N ILE A 52 -21.65 -20.02 -21.01
CA ILE A 52 -21.77 -21.48 -20.93
C ILE A 52 -21.82 -21.92 -19.47
N ARG A 53 -22.56 -22.99 -19.19
CA ARG A 53 -22.65 -23.56 -17.83
C ARG A 53 -21.84 -24.84 -17.75
N ILE A 54 -20.82 -24.82 -16.89
CA ILE A 54 -19.85 -25.91 -16.73
C ILE A 54 -19.70 -26.30 -15.26
N HIS A 55 -19.20 -27.51 -15.01
CA HIS A 55 -18.88 -27.91 -13.63
C HIS A 55 -17.73 -27.05 -13.07
N GLN A 56 -17.79 -26.72 -11.77
CA GLN A 56 -16.84 -25.82 -11.13
C GLN A 56 -15.39 -26.36 -11.09
N ASP A 57 -15.18 -27.67 -11.31
CA ASP A 57 -13.86 -28.27 -11.37
C ASP A 57 -13.19 -28.14 -12.76
N VAL A 58 -13.88 -27.60 -13.77
CA VAL A 58 -13.32 -27.46 -15.13
C VAL A 58 -12.23 -26.40 -15.21
N PRO A 59 -12.44 -25.12 -14.80
CA PRO A 59 -11.44 -24.08 -14.96
C PRO A 59 -10.21 -24.27 -14.06
N LYS A 60 -9.10 -23.65 -14.40
CA LYS A 60 -7.89 -23.55 -13.57
C LYS A 60 -7.65 -22.11 -13.12
N TYR A 61 -7.00 -21.94 -11.99
CA TYR A 61 -6.56 -20.62 -11.54
C TYR A 61 -5.40 -20.13 -12.40
N ARG A 62 -5.46 -18.86 -12.80
CA ARG A 62 -4.32 -18.19 -13.43
C ARG A 62 -3.30 -17.81 -12.35
N MET A 63 -2.00 -18.10 -12.61
CA MET A 63 -0.93 -17.76 -11.68
C MET A 63 -0.57 -16.28 -11.73
N GLU A 64 -0.62 -15.64 -12.91
CA GLU A 64 -0.40 -14.19 -13.10
C GLU A 64 -1.60 -13.38 -12.59
N ASN A 65 -2.05 -13.67 -11.40
CA ASN A 65 -3.12 -12.94 -10.74
C ASN A 65 -2.53 -11.85 -9.84
N GLY A 66 -2.70 -10.59 -10.23
CA GLY A 66 -2.15 -9.47 -9.49
C GLY A 66 -2.57 -9.39 -8.03
N ARG A 67 -3.74 -9.96 -7.67
CA ARG A 67 -4.21 -9.98 -6.27
C ARG A 67 -3.45 -10.95 -5.37
N THR A 68 -2.82 -11.97 -5.95
CA THR A 68 -2.03 -12.96 -5.21
C THR A 68 -0.54 -12.76 -5.36
N ALA A 69 -0.06 -11.84 -6.19
CA ALA A 69 1.36 -11.69 -6.51
C ALA A 69 2.25 -11.56 -5.25
N SER A 70 1.94 -10.64 -4.34
CA SER A 70 2.69 -10.49 -3.08
C SER A 70 2.58 -11.73 -2.19
N ALA A 71 1.38 -12.33 -2.11
CA ALA A 71 1.15 -13.51 -1.30
C ALA A 71 1.85 -14.76 -1.86
N GLN A 72 2.01 -14.88 -3.19
CA GLN A 72 2.79 -15.95 -3.83
C GLN A 72 4.26 -15.86 -3.44
N VAL A 73 4.84 -14.67 -3.52
CA VAL A 73 6.24 -14.43 -3.14
C VAL A 73 6.46 -14.71 -1.65
N GLU A 74 5.55 -14.27 -0.80
CA GLU A 74 5.58 -14.54 0.64
C GLU A 74 5.42 -16.03 0.95
N HIS A 75 4.57 -16.74 0.20
CA HIS A 75 4.39 -18.19 0.34
C HIS A 75 5.70 -18.94 0.06
N LEU A 76 6.42 -18.60 -1.01
CA LEU A 76 7.71 -19.19 -1.33
C LEU A 76 8.76 -18.88 -0.24
N ALA A 77 8.76 -17.66 0.29
CA ALA A 77 9.70 -17.27 1.35
C ALA A 77 9.46 -17.98 2.68
N LYS A 78 8.20 -18.33 3.00
CA LYS A 78 7.80 -18.98 4.26
C LYS A 78 7.77 -20.50 4.19
N THR A 79 7.77 -21.09 3.00
CA THR A 79 7.61 -22.54 2.78
C THR A 79 8.91 -23.11 2.22
N SER A 80 9.77 -23.62 3.11
CA SER A 80 11.12 -24.07 2.79
C SER A 80 11.20 -25.22 1.78
N ASP A 81 10.15 -26.02 1.67
CA ASP A 81 10.01 -27.17 0.78
C ASP A 81 9.23 -26.86 -0.51
N ALA A 82 8.75 -25.60 -0.68
CA ALA A 82 8.10 -25.21 -1.91
C ALA A 82 9.11 -25.10 -3.07
N ARG A 83 8.68 -25.56 -4.25
CA ARG A 83 9.48 -25.37 -5.46
C ARG A 83 9.65 -23.88 -5.76
N ALA A 84 10.86 -23.46 -6.13
CA ALA A 84 11.15 -22.08 -6.47
C ALA A 84 10.29 -21.54 -7.63
N ASP A 85 9.91 -22.41 -8.56
CA ASP A 85 9.09 -22.11 -9.75
C ASP A 85 7.59 -22.44 -9.57
N LEU A 86 7.11 -22.59 -8.32
CA LEU A 86 5.75 -23.03 -8.00
C LEU A 86 4.68 -22.17 -8.73
N PHE A 87 4.87 -20.86 -8.78
CA PHE A 87 3.90 -19.93 -9.40
C PHE A 87 4.36 -19.38 -10.77
N SER A 88 5.63 -19.58 -11.14
CA SER A 88 6.20 -19.11 -12.41
C SER A 88 6.47 -20.23 -13.42
N GLY A 89 6.39 -21.48 -12.99
CA GLY A 89 6.55 -22.66 -13.81
C GLY A 89 5.25 -23.07 -14.51
N ASP A 90 5.05 -24.39 -14.65
CA ASP A 90 3.86 -24.93 -15.30
C ASP A 90 2.58 -24.72 -14.43
N PRO A 91 1.63 -23.86 -14.86
CA PRO A 91 0.40 -23.60 -14.12
C PRO A 91 -0.58 -24.80 -14.12
N GLU A 92 -0.32 -25.82 -14.92
CA GLU A 92 -1.15 -27.04 -14.96
C GLU A 92 -0.91 -27.94 -13.74
N LEU A 93 0.19 -27.76 -13.03
CA LEU A 93 0.57 -28.64 -11.93
C LEU A 93 -0.34 -28.49 -10.73
N TRP A 94 -0.64 -29.62 -10.09
CA TRP A 94 -1.59 -29.68 -8.99
C TRP A 94 -1.15 -28.87 -7.76
N ASP A 95 0.13 -28.93 -7.42
CA ASP A 95 0.72 -28.19 -6.29
C ASP A 95 0.62 -26.67 -6.47
N ALA A 96 0.87 -26.18 -7.68
CA ALA A 96 0.69 -24.77 -8.01
C ALA A 96 -0.78 -24.33 -7.89
N GLN A 97 -1.71 -25.15 -8.39
CA GLN A 97 -3.14 -24.87 -8.32
C GLN A 97 -3.66 -24.92 -6.89
N GLU A 98 -3.20 -25.85 -6.05
CA GLU A 98 -3.57 -25.93 -4.63
C GLU A 98 -3.03 -24.74 -3.85
N ALA A 99 -1.77 -24.38 -4.05
CA ALA A 99 -1.17 -23.22 -3.40
C ALA A 99 -1.94 -21.93 -3.77
N GLN A 100 -2.23 -21.73 -5.07
CA GLN A 100 -3.01 -20.59 -5.54
C GLN A 100 -4.43 -20.58 -4.96
N HIS A 101 -5.10 -21.73 -4.87
CA HIS A 101 -6.41 -21.85 -4.23
C HIS A 101 -6.38 -21.35 -2.79
N ASN A 102 -5.41 -21.81 -2.01
CA ASN A 102 -5.27 -21.43 -0.60
C ASN A 102 -4.98 -19.92 -0.41
N LEU A 103 -4.19 -19.33 -1.31
CA LEU A 103 -3.95 -17.88 -1.29
C LEU A 103 -5.23 -17.09 -1.62
N LEU A 104 -6.01 -17.55 -2.60
CA LEU A 104 -7.27 -16.93 -2.99
C LEU A 104 -8.34 -17.02 -1.90
N LEU A 105 -8.40 -18.14 -1.15
CA LEU A 105 -9.29 -18.28 0.00
C LEU A 105 -8.95 -17.27 1.10
N LYS A 106 -7.69 -17.14 1.46
CA LYS A 106 -7.24 -16.13 2.44
C LYS A 106 -7.64 -14.70 2.03
N LEU A 107 -7.57 -14.38 0.74
CA LEU A 107 -8.03 -13.10 0.22
C LEU A 107 -9.56 -12.95 0.26
N ALA A 108 -10.29 -14.03 0.01
CA ALA A 108 -11.76 -14.04 0.08
C ALA A 108 -12.26 -13.83 1.52
N GLU A 109 -11.59 -14.42 2.50
CA GLU A 109 -11.87 -14.23 3.93
C GLU A 109 -11.65 -12.78 4.36
N LYS A 110 -10.50 -12.17 3.99
CA LYS A 110 -10.19 -10.77 4.30
C LYS A 110 -11.20 -9.76 3.73
N SER A 111 -11.91 -10.12 2.66
CA SER A 111 -12.88 -9.25 1.97
C SER A 111 -14.35 -9.63 2.25
N ASP A 112 -14.64 -10.40 3.29
CA ASP A 112 -15.97 -10.91 3.63
C ASP A 112 -16.70 -11.68 2.50
N LEU A 113 -15.99 -11.99 1.41
CA LEU A 113 -16.57 -12.67 0.25
C LEU A 113 -17.01 -14.10 0.59
N ARG A 114 -16.24 -14.79 1.45
CA ARG A 114 -16.61 -16.10 1.96
C ARG A 114 -17.91 -16.03 2.76
N LYS A 115 -18.00 -15.12 3.73
CA LYS A 115 -19.18 -14.89 4.55
C LYS A 115 -20.43 -14.53 3.70
N TYR A 116 -20.22 -13.77 2.63
CA TYR A 116 -21.29 -13.46 1.69
C TYR A 116 -21.88 -14.72 1.05
N PHE A 117 -21.04 -15.66 0.58
CA PHE A 117 -21.50 -16.87 -0.08
C PHE A 117 -21.87 -18.03 0.88
N GLU A 118 -21.49 -17.96 2.15
CA GLU A 118 -22.01 -18.84 3.20
C GLU A 118 -23.53 -18.67 3.37
N ASN A 119 -24.06 -17.50 3.08
CA ASN A 119 -25.50 -17.30 2.98
C ASN A 119 -26.02 -17.97 1.69
N THR A 120 -26.76 -19.04 1.84
CA THR A 120 -27.28 -19.90 0.74
C THR A 120 -28.27 -19.21 -0.20
N VAL A 121 -28.74 -18.00 0.12
CA VAL A 121 -29.53 -17.15 -0.77
C VAL A 121 -28.67 -16.55 -1.89
N ASN A 122 -27.42 -16.29 -1.61
CA ASN A 122 -26.52 -15.65 -2.55
C ASN A 122 -26.07 -16.63 -3.64
N ARG A 123 -26.20 -16.21 -4.88
CA ARG A 123 -25.90 -16.99 -6.08
C ARG A 123 -24.85 -16.28 -6.93
N GLN A 124 -24.36 -16.98 -7.93
CA GLN A 124 -23.56 -16.35 -8.97
C GLN A 124 -24.40 -15.31 -9.71
N VAL A 125 -23.89 -14.08 -9.80
CA VAL A 125 -24.50 -12.98 -10.59
C VAL A 125 -23.75 -12.82 -11.90
N ASP A 126 -22.45 -12.57 -11.83
CA ASP A 126 -21.62 -12.40 -13.03
C ASP A 126 -20.89 -13.71 -13.39
N PRO A 127 -20.74 -14.03 -14.68
CA PRO A 127 -19.99 -15.18 -15.11
C PRO A 127 -18.50 -15.05 -14.74
N ILE A 128 -17.82 -16.19 -14.62
CA ILE A 128 -16.37 -16.22 -14.53
C ILE A 128 -15.79 -16.07 -15.94
N LEU A 129 -14.81 -15.21 -16.11
CA LEU A 129 -14.10 -15.09 -17.38
C LEU A 129 -12.87 -16.00 -17.37
N VAL A 130 -12.75 -16.84 -18.37
CA VAL A 130 -11.57 -17.70 -18.57
C VAL A 130 -10.92 -17.38 -19.93
N ASP A 131 -9.63 -17.57 -20.04
CA ASP A 131 -8.95 -17.51 -21.32
C ASP A 131 -9.31 -18.73 -22.21
N HIS A 132 -8.78 -18.75 -23.43
CA HIS A 132 -9.04 -19.83 -24.38
C HIS A 132 -8.55 -21.22 -23.91
N ASN A 133 -7.61 -21.27 -22.94
CA ASN A 133 -7.11 -22.49 -22.31
C ASN A 133 -7.85 -22.86 -21.01
N GLY A 134 -8.77 -22.01 -20.56
CA GLY A 134 -9.57 -22.24 -19.34
C GLY A 134 -8.91 -21.80 -18.04
N PHE A 135 -7.90 -20.91 -18.10
CA PHE A 135 -7.39 -20.24 -16.91
C PHE A 135 -8.26 -19.02 -16.59
N VAL A 136 -8.59 -18.86 -15.32
CA VAL A 136 -9.50 -17.80 -14.86
C VAL A 136 -8.85 -16.43 -14.91
N VAL A 137 -9.35 -15.57 -15.79
CA VAL A 137 -8.94 -14.16 -15.92
C VAL A 137 -9.66 -13.29 -14.87
N ASN A 138 -10.97 -13.50 -14.68
CA ASN A 138 -11.76 -12.79 -13.68
C ASN A 138 -12.67 -13.75 -12.91
N GLY A 139 -12.69 -13.60 -11.58
CA GLY A 139 -13.50 -14.41 -10.69
C GLY A 139 -12.73 -15.46 -9.90
N ASN A 140 -11.39 -15.42 -9.88
CA ASN A 140 -10.55 -16.38 -9.13
C ASN A 140 -10.98 -16.52 -7.65
N ARG A 141 -11.22 -15.42 -6.91
CA ARG A 141 -11.68 -15.46 -5.52
C ARG A 141 -13.08 -16.08 -5.38
N ARG A 142 -14.00 -15.78 -6.31
CA ARG A 142 -15.34 -16.38 -6.31
C ARG A 142 -15.25 -17.89 -6.52
N LEU A 143 -14.50 -18.32 -7.54
CA LEU A 143 -14.31 -19.73 -7.83
C LEU A 143 -13.66 -20.48 -6.65
N SER A 144 -12.64 -19.93 -6.02
CA SER A 144 -12.01 -20.58 -4.85
C SER A 144 -13.00 -20.73 -3.69
N THR A 145 -13.79 -19.70 -3.41
CA THR A 145 -14.82 -19.73 -2.36
C THR A 145 -15.90 -20.76 -2.66
N TRP A 146 -16.43 -20.80 -3.90
CA TRP A 146 -17.47 -21.75 -4.28
C TRP A 146 -16.97 -23.20 -4.25
N ARG A 147 -15.75 -23.45 -4.68
CA ARG A 147 -15.11 -24.78 -4.56
C ARG A 147 -14.97 -25.21 -3.11
N ASP A 148 -14.53 -24.31 -2.25
CA ASP A 148 -14.35 -24.63 -0.85
C ASP A 148 -15.69 -24.92 -0.15
N LEU A 149 -16.70 -24.08 -0.35
CA LEU A 149 -18.05 -24.27 0.20
C LEU A 149 -18.72 -25.55 -0.35
N PHE A 150 -18.64 -25.80 -1.65
CA PHE A 150 -19.19 -27.01 -2.27
C PHE A 150 -18.51 -28.27 -1.71
N ASN A 151 -17.18 -28.25 -1.52
CA ASN A 151 -16.48 -29.39 -0.94
C ASN A 151 -16.71 -29.56 0.56
N LEU A 152 -17.07 -28.47 1.27
CA LEU A 152 -17.42 -28.49 2.68
C LEU A 152 -18.77 -29.23 2.91
N ASP A 153 -19.80 -28.84 2.15
CA ASP A 153 -21.12 -29.45 2.22
C ASP A 153 -21.86 -29.33 0.88
N GLN A 154 -21.84 -30.43 0.11
CA GLN A 154 -22.48 -30.49 -1.20
C GLN A 154 -24.01 -30.37 -1.13
N ASN A 155 -24.65 -30.77 -0.02
CA ASN A 155 -26.10 -30.64 0.13
C ASN A 155 -26.51 -29.18 0.29
N THR A 156 -25.79 -28.44 1.11
CA THR A 156 -26.06 -27.02 1.37
C THR A 156 -25.63 -26.14 0.20
N TYR A 157 -24.47 -26.40 -0.38
CA TYR A 157 -23.84 -25.58 -1.41
C TYR A 157 -23.86 -26.19 -2.81
N GLY A 158 -24.74 -27.17 -3.07
CA GLY A 158 -24.88 -27.85 -4.37
C GLY A 158 -25.14 -26.89 -5.54
N HIS A 159 -25.67 -25.70 -5.28
CA HIS A 159 -25.87 -24.68 -6.30
C HIS A 159 -24.58 -24.12 -6.91
N PHE A 160 -23.40 -24.36 -6.28
CA PHE A 160 -22.10 -24.03 -6.84
C PHE A 160 -21.45 -25.18 -7.62
N GLU A 161 -22.10 -26.31 -7.75
CA GLU A 161 -21.62 -27.44 -8.58
C GLU A 161 -21.40 -27.03 -10.03
N TYR A 162 -22.34 -26.26 -10.58
CA TYR A 162 -22.29 -25.74 -11.93
C TYR A 162 -22.24 -24.21 -11.91
N ILE A 163 -21.30 -23.64 -12.65
CA ILE A 163 -21.04 -22.21 -12.71
C ILE A 163 -21.16 -21.67 -14.14
N ASP A 164 -21.54 -20.43 -14.25
CA ASP A 164 -21.62 -19.72 -15.52
C ASP A 164 -20.23 -19.12 -15.86
N VAL A 165 -19.77 -19.41 -17.06
CA VAL A 165 -18.42 -19.05 -17.54
C VAL A 165 -18.51 -18.46 -18.94
N VAL A 166 -17.64 -17.50 -19.24
CA VAL A 166 -17.39 -16.95 -20.58
C VAL A 166 -15.97 -17.29 -20.98
N VAL A 167 -15.81 -17.96 -22.12
CA VAL A 167 -14.50 -18.29 -22.69
C VAL A 167 -14.07 -17.17 -23.62
N LEU A 168 -12.95 -16.53 -23.31
CA LEU A 168 -12.37 -15.49 -24.14
C LEU A 168 -11.72 -16.10 -25.39
N PRO A 169 -11.78 -15.41 -26.54
CA PRO A 169 -11.03 -15.83 -27.71
C PRO A 169 -9.52 -15.79 -27.43
N GLN A 170 -8.75 -16.48 -28.26
CA GLN A 170 -7.30 -16.43 -28.16
C GLN A 170 -6.82 -15.00 -28.48
N VAL A 171 -6.11 -14.39 -27.54
CA VAL A 171 -5.49 -13.07 -27.63
C VAL A 171 -4.14 -13.09 -26.91
N ASP A 172 -3.34 -12.04 -27.11
CA ASP A 172 -2.06 -11.89 -26.44
C ASP A 172 -2.23 -11.59 -24.93
N SER A 173 -1.17 -11.81 -24.15
CA SER A 173 -1.18 -11.60 -22.70
C SER A 173 -1.45 -10.14 -22.33
N LYS A 174 -0.98 -9.17 -23.13
CA LYS A 174 -1.27 -7.73 -22.91
C LYS A 174 -2.76 -7.41 -23.01
N ALA A 175 -3.48 -8.06 -23.93
CA ALA A 175 -4.93 -7.89 -24.05
C ALA A 175 -5.67 -8.47 -22.84
N ILE A 176 -5.23 -9.60 -22.33
CA ILE A 176 -5.77 -10.18 -21.09
C ILE A 176 -5.49 -9.27 -19.88
N ASP A 177 -4.26 -8.75 -19.75
CA ASP A 177 -3.88 -7.84 -18.69
C ASP A 177 -4.71 -6.55 -18.68
N ARG A 178 -4.95 -5.98 -19.88
CA ARG A 178 -5.82 -4.79 -20.04
C ARG A 178 -7.27 -5.10 -19.65
N LEU A 179 -7.79 -6.24 -20.06
CA LEU A 179 -9.13 -6.67 -19.68
C LEU A 179 -9.24 -6.87 -18.16
N GLU A 180 -8.26 -7.56 -17.55
CA GLU A 180 -8.22 -7.73 -16.09
C GLU A 180 -8.22 -6.38 -15.36
N ALA A 181 -7.37 -5.44 -15.80
CA ALA A 181 -7.30 -4.10 -15.22
C ALA A 181 -8.63 -3.34 -15.37
N SER A 182 -9.24 -3.33 -16.57
CA SER A 182 -10.52 -2.63 -16.80
C SER A 182 -11.65 -3.17 -15.92
N LEU A 183 -11.75 -4.51 -15.82
CA LEU A 183 -12.74 -5.16 -14.95
C LEU A 183 -12.51 -4.88 -13.46
N GLN A 184 -11.31 -4.51 -13.08
CA GLN A 184 -11.01 -4.13 -11.69
C GLN A 184 -11.39 -2.69 -11.39
N ILE A 185 -11.28 -1.79 -12.36
CA ILE A 185 -11.66 -0.38 -12.22
C ILE A 185 -13.18 -0.21 -12.21
N GLU A 186 -13.92 -1.00 -12.97
CA GLU A 186 -15.36 -0.83 -13.19
C GLU A 186 -16.27 -1.26 -12.02
N LYS A 187 -15.80 -1.92 -10.98
CA LYS A 187 -16.69 -2.48 -9.93
C LYS A 187 -16.37 -1.99 -8.52
N ASP A 188 -17.30 -1.22 -7.97
CA ASP A 188 -17.33 -0.69 -6.59
C ASP A 188 -17.31 -1.71 -5.44
N ILE A 189 -17.24 -3.03 -5.72
CA ILE A 189 -17.25 -4.11 -4.71
C ILE A 189 -15.92 -4.87 -4.70
N LYS A 190 -14.85 -4.30 -5.21
CA LYS A 190 -13.55 -4.96 -5.22
C LYS A 190 -12.75 -4.53 -3.98
N ALA A 191 -12.25 -5.52 -3.24
CA ALA A 191 -11.20 -5.23 -2.27
C ALA A 191 -10.03 -4.59 -3.02
N ASP A 192 -9.65 -3.38 -2.60
CA ASP A 192 -8.53 -2.68 -3.16
C ASP A 192 -7.25 -3.52 -2.99
N TYR A 193 -6.35 -3.42 -3.94
CA TYR A 193 -5.01 -3.95 -3.75
C TYR A 193 -4.35 -3.19 -2.61
N THR A 194 -3.57 -3.89 -1.79
CA THR A 194 -2.60 -3.20 -0.96
C THR A 194 -1.56 -2.54 -1.88
N TRP A 195 -1.02 -1.40 -1.47
CA TRP A 195 -0.07 -0.63 -2.27
C TRP A 195 1.15 -1.45 -2.74
N ASP A 196 1.63 -2.37 -1.88
CA ASP A 196 2.72 -3.29 -2.17
C ASP A 196 2.33 -4.34 -3.22
N ALA A 197 1.11 -4.88 -3.15
CA ALA A 197 0.59 -5.80 -4.15
C ALA A 197 0.44 -5.11 -5.51
N GLU A 198 -0.07 -3.89 -5.54
CA GLU A 198 -0.21 -3.10 -6.76
C GLU A 198 1.17 -2.78 -7.38
N ALA A 199 2.14 -2.34 -6.57
CA ALA A 199 3.49 -2.05 -7.02
C ALA A 199 4.22 -3.31 -7.54
N ASN A 200 4.11 -4.44 -6.84
CA ASN A 200 4.68 -5.71 -7.29
C ASN A 200 4.08 -6.19 -8.61
N MET A 201 2.78 -6.00 -8.81
CA MET A 201 2.10 -6.32 -10.06
C MET A 201 2.57 -5.43 -11.22
N MET A 202 2.76 -4.12 -10.99
CA MET A 202 3.32 -3.20 -11.98
C MET A 202 4.72 -3.61 -12.40
N LEU A 203 5.59 -3.98 -11.44
CA LEU A 203 6.93 -4.45 -11.73
C LEU A 203 6.94 -5.76 -12.51
N ALA A 204 6.13 -6.74 -12.11
CA ALA A 204 6.02 -8.01 -12.84
C ALA A 204 5.58 -7.80 -14.28
N LYS A 205 4.64 -6.87 -14.55
CA LYS A 205 4.23 -6.53 -15.92
C LYS A 205 5.35 -5.82 -16.68
N ARG A 206 6.08 -4.92 -16.03
CA ARG A 206 7.27 -4.27 -16.64
C ARG A 206 8.32 -5.30 -17.05
N GLU A 207 8.63 -6.24 -16.20
CA GLU A 207 9.64 -7.27 -16.46
C GLU A 207 9.20 -8.26 -17.57
N ARG A 208 7.94 -8.71 -17.52
CA ARG A 208 7.40 -9.70 -18.46
C ARG A 208 7.13 -9.13 -19.85
N GLU A 209 6.52 -7.95 -19.92
CA GLU A 209 5.96 -7.37 -21.16
C GLU A 209 6.58 -6.03 -21.54
N HIS A 210 7.62 -5.59 -20.81
CA HIS A 210 8.35 -4.34 -21.05
C HIS A 210 7.46 -3.09 -21.07
N TYR A 211 6.45 -3.04 -20.19
CA TYR A 211 5.62 -1.84 -20.04
C TYR A 211 6.45 -0.63 -19.59
N SER A 212 6.29 0.50 -20.25
CA SER A 212 6.78 1.80 -19.79
C SER A 212 5.94 2.33 -18.64
N ASP A 213 6.45 3.34 -17.91
CA ASP A 213 5.70 4.00 -16.82
C ASP A 213 4.40 4.63 -17.32
N LYS A 214 4.41 5.17 -18.53
CA LYS A 214 3.24 5.73 -19.18
C LYS A 214 2.18 4.66 -19.48
N GLU A 215 2.59 3.53 -20.05
CA GLU A 215 1.66 2.44 -20.34
C GLU A 215 1.08 1.82 -19.05
N LEU A 216 1.88 1.73 -17.98
CA LEU A 216 1.39 1.32 -16.67
C LEU A 216 0.41 2.35 -16.10
N ALA A 217 0.71 3.64 -16.22
CA ALA A 217 -0.18 4.71 -15.77
C ALA A 217 -1.54 4.64 -16.49
N ASP A 218 -1.53 4.50 -17.81
CA ASP A 218 -2.75 4.33 -18.62
C ASP A 218 -3.50 3.05 -18.23
N LEU A 219 -2.77 1.93 -17.98
CA LEU A 219 -3.36 0.63 -17.61
C LEU A 219 -4.08 0.66 -16.27
N TYR A 220 -3.52 1.37 -15.28
CA TYR A 220 -4.04 1.44 -13.91
C TYR A 220 -4.89 2.70 -13.64
N GLY A 221 -5.10 3.58 -14.62
CA GLY A 221 -5.83 4.83 -14.46
C GLY A 221 -5.15 5.81 -13.49
N LYS A 222 -3.81 5.78 -13.45
CA LYS A 222 -2.97 6.62 -12.57
C LYS A 222 -2.18 7.64 -13.39
N LYS A 223 -1.52 8.56 -12.70
CA LYS A 223 -0.51 9.42 -13.32
C LYS A 223 0.84 8.70 -13.35
N GLU A 224 1.67 9.01 -14.32
CA GLU A 224 3.03 8.47 -14.41
C GLU A 224 3.86 8.73 -13.15
N SER A 225 3.67 9.90 -12.51
CA SER A 225 4.32 10.22 -11.24
C SER A 225 3.87 9.33 -10.08
N GLU A 226 2.60 8.89 -10.07
CA GLU A 226 2.07 7.97 -9.06
C GLU A 226 2.61 6.56 -9.25
N VAL A 227 2.79 6.12 -10.50
CA VAL A 227 3.43 4.83 -10.81
C VAL A 227 4.88 4.82 -10.33
N LYS A 228 5.65 5.88 -10.61
CA LYS A 228 7.03 6.03 -10.14
C LYS A 228 7.10 6.02 -8.61
N GLU A 229 6.23 6.80 -7.96
CA GLU A 229 6.16 6.86 -6.50
C GLU A 229 5.89 5.48 -5.88
N LEU A 230 4.91 4.74 -6.40
CA LEU A 230 4.58 3.38 -5.91
C LEU A 230 5.75 2.41 -6.08
N ILE A 231 6.44 2.47 -7.21
CA ILE A 231 7.60 1.62 -7.47
C ILE A 231 8.77 1.98 -6.54
N ASP A 232 9.01 3.27 -6.30
CA ASP A 232 10.03 3.73 -5.38
C ASP A 232 9.70 3.32 -3.94
N MET A 233 8.45 3.46 -3.51
CA MET A 233 7.98 2.96 -2.21
C MET A 233 8.26 1.46 -2.06
N ARG A 234 7.92 0.68 -3.07
CA ARG A 234 8.16 -0.77 -3.08
C ARG A 234 9.66 -1.11 -3.01
N ASN A 235 10.51 -0.36 -3.69
CA ASN A 235 11.95 -0.57 -3.65
C ASN A 235 12.50 -0.31 -2.25
N TYR A 236 12.09 0.76 -1.56
CA TYR A 236 12.46 1.01 -0.16
C TYR A 236 11.93 -0.06 0.79
N ALA A 237 10.69 -0.52 0.59
CA ALA A 237 10.16 -1.62 1.39
C ALA A 237 10.94 -2.93 1.18
N ASN A 238 11.37 -3.21 -0.03
CA ASN A 238 12.22 -4.37 -0.33
C ASN A 238 13.61 -4.25 0.32
N GLU A 239 14.23 -3.07 0.29
CA GLU A 239 15.48 -2.80 0.99
C GLU A 239 15.31 -2.98 2.51
N PHE A 240 14.22 -2.46 3.08
CA PHE A 240 13.88 -2.65 4.48
C PHE A 240 13.76 -4.13 4.83
N LEU A 241 12.94 -4.88 4.09
CA LEU A 241 12.75 -6.31 4.33
C LEU A 241 14.05 -7.11 4.21
N LYS A 242 14.88 -6.81 3.20
CA LYS A 242 16.21 -7.44 3.04
C LYS A 242 17.12 -7.17 4.23
N SER A 243 17.18 -5.92 4.69
CA SER A 243 18.04 -5.53 5.81
C SER A 243 17.60 -6.16 7.14
N ARG A 244 16.37 -6.67 7.24
CA ARG A 244 15.81 -7.37 8.40
C ARG A 244 15.77 -8.89 8.24
N ASN A 245 16.41 -9.44 7.19
CA ASN A 245 16.37 -10.88 6.84
C ASN A 245 14.94 -11.40 6.64
N LYS A 246 14.04 -10.54 6.15
CA LYS A 246 12.62 -10.82 5.88
C LYS A 246 12.29 -10.60 4.41
N GLU A 247 13.23 -10.92 3.52
CA GLU A 247 13.04 -10.72 2.09
C GLU A 247 11.73 -11.37 1.63
N ASN A 248 10.93 -10.62 0.88
CA ASN A 248 9.63 -11.05 0.33
C ASN A 248 8.49 -11.26 1.34
N VAL A 249 8.66 -10.93 2.62
CA VAL A 249 7.59 -10.99 3.63
C VAL A 249 6.77 -9.69 3.61
N TRP A 250 6.04 -9.47 2.53
CA TRP A 250 5.32 -8.23 2.27
C TRP A 250 4.22 -7.90 3.29
N SER A 251 3.68 -8.90 3.98
CA SER A 251 2.71 -8.69 5.07
C SER A 251 3.23 -7.79 6.20
N ASP A 252 4.55 -7.76 6.41
CA ASP A 252 5.16 -6.95 7.46
C ASP A 252 5.20 -5.44 7.13
N VAL A 253 5.03 -5.09 5.86
CA VAL A 253 5.10 -3.70 5.37
C VAL A 253 3.81 -3.19 4.75
N SER A 254 2.85 -4.06 4.43
CA SER A 254 1.60 -3.69 3.77
C SER A 254 0.82 -2.60 4.52
N GLY A 255 0.87 -2.59 5.85
CA GLY A 255 0.25 -1.57 6.70
C GLY A 255 1.01 -0.24 6.79
N SER A 256 2.23 -0.17 6.25
CA SER A 256 3.13 0.98 6.40
C SER A 256 3.19 1.90 5.17
N GLU A 257 2.14 1.92 4.35
CA GLU A 257 2.07 2.71 3.10
C GLU A 257 2.50 4.17 3.31
N LEU A 258 1.88 4.86 4.27
CA LEU A 258 2.14 6.27 4.54
C LEU A 258 3.59 6.54 4.96
N ALA A 259 4.23 5.59 5.63
CA ALA A 259 5.64 5.70 6.03
C ALA A 259 6.56 5.63 4.81
N PHE A 260 6.40 4.61 3.95
CA PHE A 260 7.20 4.49 2.72
C PHE A 260 6.94 5.62 1.74
N ARG A 261 5.70 6.06 1.58
CA ARG A 261 5.35 7.25 0.80
C ARG A 261 6.06 8.50 1.33
N ARG A 262 6.15 8.64 2.65
CA ARG A 262 6.85 9.77 3.28
C ARG A 262 8.35 9.69 3.06
N ILE A 263 8.97 8.53 3.09
CA ILE A 263 10.38 8.36 2.75
C ILE A 263 10.64 8.84 1.32
N VAL A 264 9.90 8.34 0.34
CA VAL A 264 10.04 8.71 -1.08
C VAL A 264 9.92 10.22 -1.28
N THR A 265 8.85 10.83 -0.76
CA THR A 265 8.55 12.25 -1.00
C THR A 265 9.45 13.22 -0.23
N THR A 266 10.10 12.75 0.85
CA THR A 266 10.87 13.63 1.75
C THR A 266 12.37 13.49 1.57
N ARG A 267 12.87 12.28 1.21
CA ARG A 267 14.31 12.02 1.04
C ARG A 267 15.00 13.02 0.10
N GLN A 268 14.35 13.38 -1.00
CA GLN A 268 14.91 14.34 -1.96
C GLN A 268 15.13 15.75 -1.39
N LYS A 269 14.44 16.10 -0.30
CA LYS A 269 14.57 17.38 0.40
C LYS A 269 15.74 17.38 1.36
N VAL A 270 16.22 16.20 1.73
CA VAL A 270 17.42 16.03 2.57
C VAL A 270 18.64 16.13 1.67
N GLY A 271 19.48 17.15 1.86
CA GLY A 271 20.62 17.41 1.00
C GLY A 271 21.75 16.40 1.16
N GLY A 272 22.43 16.07 0.05
CA GLY A 272 23.60 15.17 0.02
C GLY A 272 23.26 13.69 0.06
N THR A 273 24.03 12.88 -0.70
CA THR A 273 23.77 11.44 -0.86
C THR A 273 23.93 10.68 0.48
N GLY A 274 24.98 10.98 1.25
CA GLY A 274 25.21 10.34 2.56
C GLY A 274 24.10 10.60 3.55
N ARG A 275 23.54 11.82 3.59
CA ARG A 275 22.39 12.18 4.42
C ARG A 275 21.11 11.53 3.98
N GLN A 276 20.90 11.37 2.68
CA GLN A 276 19.74 10.66 2.15
C GLN A 276 19.76 9.18 2.55
N GLU A 277 20.92 8.54 2.54
CA GLU A 277 21.07 7.16 3.01
C GLU A 277 20.86 7.08 4.53
N LEU A 278 21.43 8.01 5.29
CA LEU A 278 21.22 8.08 6.73
C LEU A 278 19.75 8.30 7.09
N PHE A 279 19.05 9.20 6.38
CA PHE A 279 17.62 9.43 6.54
C PHE A 279 16.80 8.16 6.26
N LYS A 280 17.18 7.39 5.24
CA LYS A 280 16.56 6.11 4.92
C LYS A 280 16.71 5.11 6.07
N GLU A 281 17.95 4.87 6.54
CA GLU A 281 18.22 3.92 7.63
C GLU A 281 17.56 4.34 8.95
N ALA A 282 17.57 5.63 9.26
CA ALA A 282 16.87 6.18 10.41
C ALA A 282 15.34 6.01 10.30
N SER A 283 14.78 6.16 9.10
CA SER A 283 13.37 5.87 8.84
C SER A 283 13.05 4.38 9.02
N PHE A 284 13.95 3.50 8.60
CA PHE A 284 13.82 2.06 8.81
C PHE A 284 13.81 1.69 10.30
N ALA A 285 14.67 2.34 11.10
CA ALA A 285 14.65 2.16 12.55
C ALA A 285 13.33 2.60 13.22
N LEU A 286 12.63 3.61 12.66
CA LEU A 286 11.29 4.00 13.11
C LEU A 286 10.23 2.98 12.69
N ILE A 287 10.34 2.39 11.49
CA ILE A 287 9.38 1.39 10.98
C ILE A 287 9.47 0.07 11.75
N ASP A 288 10.65 -0.33 12.21
CA ASP A 288 10.87 -1.58 12.95
C ASP A 288 9.92 -1.77 14.14
N ASP A 289 9.53 -0.67 14.78
CA ASP A 289 8.61 -0.67 15.91
C ASP A 289 7.80 0.62 15.92
N SER A 290 6.78 0.61 15.08
CA SER A 290 5.90 1.78 14.91
C SER A 290 5.09 2.13 16.17
N GLU A 291 4.84 1.16 17.05
CA GLU A 291 4.13 1.38 18.31
C GLU A 291 4.97 2.18 19.30
N ALA A 292 6.28 1.94 19.35
CA ALA A 292 7.20 2.71 20.19
C ALA A 292 7.38 4.17 19.74
N VAL A 293 6.98 4.52 18.51
CA VAL A 293 7.03 5.91 18.03
C VAL A 293 5.99 6.79 18.73
N GLY A 294 4.90 6.21 19.26
CA GLY A 294 3.88 6.88 20.08
C GLY A 294 3.00 7.89 19.34
N ASP A 295 3.38 8.26 18.13
CA ASP A 295 2.69 9.18 17.23
C ASP A 295 2.49 8.51 15.87
N SER A 296 1.86 9.21 14.93
CA SER A 296 1.78 8.71 13.57
C SER A 296 3.19 8.62 12.97
N LEU A 297 3.55 7.40 12.53
CA LEU A 297 4.88 7.07 12.01
C LEU A 297 5.32 8.01 10.87
N HIS A 298 4.41 8.34 9.94
CA HIS A 298 4.69 9.22 8.82
C HIS A 298 4.95 10.68 9.26
N ASP A 299 4.36 11.13 10.38
CA ASP A 299 4.65 12.45 10.96
C ASP A 299 6.02 12.47 11.66
N ALA A 300 6.41 11.37 12.29
CA ALA A 300 7.75 11.23 12.85
C ALA A 300 8.82 11.28 11.77
N ILE A 301 8.64 10.56 10.66
CA ILE A 301 9.55 10.60 9.50
C ILE A 301 9.67 12.03 8.93
N ASN A 302 8.54 12.73 8.81
CA ASN A 302 8.55 14.12 8.35
C ASN A 302 9.22 15.07 9.37
N GLY A 303 8.96 14.86 10.65
CA GLY A 303 9.60 15.60 11.75
C GLY A 303 11.11 15.42 11.78
N MET A 304 11.60 14.20 11.52
CA MET A 304 13.03 13.89 11.39
C MET A 304 13.65 14.63 10.21
N ALA A 305 13.02 14.61 9.03
CA ALA A 305 13.53 15.31 7.86
C ALA A 305 13.66 16.82 8.07
N ASN A 306 12.69 17.42 8.77
CA ASN A 306 12.71 18.86 9.06
C ASN A 306 13.74 19.26 10.13
N ASN A 307 14.32 18.31 10.84
CA ASN A 307 15.29 18.52 11.92
C ASN A 307 16.50 17.58 11.75
N ILE A 308 16.88 17.29 10.52
CA ILE A 308 17.86 16.24 10.22
C ILE A 308 19.23 16.52 10.85
N GLU A 309 19.73 17.77 10.77
CA GLU A 309 21.05 18.15 11.28
C GLU A 309 21.19 17.90 12.79
N PRO A 310 20.34 18.48 13.67
CA PRO A 310 20.49 18.26 15.10
C PRO A 310 20.20 16.81 15.53
N ILE A 311 19.47 16.04 14.73
CA ILE A 311 19.29 14.60 14.97
C ILE A 311 20.58 13.85 14.61
N ILE A 312 21.23 14.19 13.50
CA ILE A 312 22.52 13.60 13.12
C ILE A 312 23.56 13.84 14.22
N ASP A 313 23.66 15.07 14.74
CA ASP A 313 24.61 15.40 15.80
C ASP A 313 24.38 14.53 17.05
N LYS A 314 23.13 14.41 17.51
CA LYS A 314 22.79 13.54 18.65
C LYS A 314 23.09 12.07 18.39
N LEU A 315 22.85 11.58 17.18
CA LEU A 315 23.15 10.20 16.80
C LEU A 315 24.68 9.97 16.76
N LYS A 316 25.45 10.92 16.19
CA LYS A 316 26.92 10.83 16.20
C LYS A 316 27.48 10.75 17.62
N ASP A 317 26.99 11.59 18.52
CA ASP A 317 27.39 11.56 19.94
C ASP A 317 27.04 10.23 20.60
N ALA A 318 25.83 9.74 20.39
CA ALA A 318 25.33 8.51 21.03
C ALA A 318 26.05 7.25 20.53
N PHE A 319 26.42 7.21 19.25
CA PHE A 319 27.13 6.09 18.64
C PHE A 319 28.65 6.29 18.60
N LYS A 320 29.15 7.42 19.15
CA LYS A 320 30.59 7.76 19.22
C LYS A 320 31.25 7.73 17.84
N VAL A 321 30.55 8.17 16.82
CA VAL A 321 31.09 8.29 15.47
C VAL A 321 31.98 9.54 15.43
N VAL A 322 33.30 9.32 15.49
CA VAL A 322 34.27 10.39 15.38
C VAL A 322 34.33 10.88 13.92
N GLU A 323 34.31 12.18 13.72
CA GLU A 323 34.64 12.73 12.39
C GLU A 323 36.05 12.24 12.03
N ALA A 324 36.14 11.44 10.96
CA ALA A 324 37.44 11.04 10.44
C ALA A 324 38.25 12.30 10.18
N ALA A 325 39.36 12.46 10.87
CA ALA A 325 40.30 13.53 10.58
C ALA A 325 40.58 13.46 9.07
N ALA A 326 40.52 14.61 8.42
CA ALA A 326 40.83 14.75 7.01
C ALA A 326 42.31 14.48 6.76
N ASP A 327 42.70 13.20 6.74
CA ASP A 327 43.97 12.71 6.28
C ASP A 327 43.79 12.09 4.91
N ALA A 328 43.70 12.95 3.91
CA ALA A 328 44.17 12.71 2.53
C ALA A 328 44.10 14.05 1.81
N GLU A 329 45.21 14.74 1.77
CA GLU A 329 45.50 15.69 0.70
C GLU A 329 45.41 14.94 -0.63
N THR A 330 44.27 14.91 -1.25
CA THR A 330 44.17 14.76 -2.68
C THR A 330 44.15 16.15 -3.25
N ASP A 331 45.30 16.50 -3.76
CA ASP A 331 45.59 17.72 -4.56
C ASP A 331 44.62 17.73 -5.76
N ASP A 332 43.46 18.35 -5.56
CA ASP A 332 42.50 18.56 -6.63
C ASP A 332 42.68 19.97 -7.16
N LEU A 333 43.07 20.05 -8.42
CA LEU A 333 43.55 21.22 -9.17
C LEU A 333 42.50 22.35 -9.30
N PHE A 334 41.36 22.24 -8.66
CA PHE A 334 40.28 23.24 -8.61
C PHE A 334 39.83 23.48 -7.16
N GLY A 335 40.59 24.34 -6.45
CA GLY A 335 40.43 24.68 -5.06
C GLY A 335 38.99 24.89 -4.57
N GLY A 336 38.44 23.89 -3.94
CA GLY A 336 37.25 23.93 -3.14
C GLY A 336 37.33 22.82 -2.09
N ALA A 337 37.76 23.18 -0.87
CA ALA A 337 37.73 22.25 0.26
C ALA A 337 36.27 21.87 0.55
N VAL A 338 35.77 20.80 -0.06
CA VAL A 338 34.55 20.13 0.36
C VAL A 338 34.89 19.44 1.69
N LYS A 339 34.51 20.05 2.81
CA LYS A 339 34.58 19.45 4.14
C LYS A 339 33.80 18.11 4.06
N SER A 340 34.49 17.02 4.31
CA SER A 340 33.97 15.67 4.18
C SER A 340 33.00 15.31 5.30
N THR A 341 31.86 16.01 5.39
CA THR A 341 30.70 15.58 6.19
C THR A 341 30.13 14.27 5.68
N GLU A 342 30.33 13.93 4.41
CA GLU A 342 29.84 12.68 3.79
C GLU A 342 30.48 11.42 4.40
N GLY A 343 31.74 11.46 4.81
CA GLY A 343 32.40 10.30 5.41
C GLY A 343 31.85 9.92 6.80
N SER A 344 31.57 10.93 7.63
CA SER A 344 31.01 10.72 8.97
C SER A 344 29.53 10.31 8.92
N ASP A 345 28.78 10.85 7.97
CA ASP A 345 27.38 10.49 7.76
C ASP A 345 27.25 9.05 7.27
N LEU A 346 28.16 8.59 6.41
CA LEU A 346 28.21 7.21 5.94
C LEU A 346 28.63 6.24 7.06
N ALA A 347 29.55 6.63 7.95
CA ALA A 347 29.92 5.84 9.12
C ALA A 347 28.75 5.71 10.09
N LEU A 348 28.02 6.78 10.36
CA LEU A 348 26.81 6.76 11.17
C LEU A 348 25.70 5.92 10.53
N CYS A 349 25.51 6.00 9.22
CA CYS A 349 24.57 5.18 8.47
C CYS A 349 24.83 3.68 8.69
N LYS A 350 26.09 3.26 8.62
CA LYS A 350 26.50 1.87 8.89
C LYS A 350 26.21 1.42 10.34
N GLU A 351 26.34 2.32 11.30
CA GLU A 351 26.01 2.02 12.69
C GLU A 351 24.50 1.86 12.91
N ILE A 352 23.69 2.76 12.33
CA ILE A 352 22.23 2.71 12.45
C ILE A 352 21.64 1.51 11.70
N ALA A 353 22.24 1.10 10.58
CA ALA A 353 21.81 -0.06 9.79
C ALA A 353 21.95 -1.38 10.55
N LYS A 354 22.74 -1.43 11.65
CA LYS A 354 22.83 -2.62 12.50
C LYS A 354 21.53 -2.80 13.29
N LEU A 355 20.93 -3.97 13.20
CA LEU A 355 19.65 -4.28 13.87
C LEU A 355 19.69 -4.03 15.38
N GLU A 356 20.82 -4.32 16.03
CA GLU A 356 21.03 -4.10 17.46
C GLU A 356 20.99 -2.62 17.86
N ASN A 357 21.29 -1.73 16.94
CA ASN A 357 21.33 -0.27 17.14
C ASN A 357 20.02 0.43 16.81
N ALA A 358 19.13 -0.22 16.06
CA ALA A 358 17.85 0.37 15.63
C ALA A 358 16.97 0.86 16.80
N PRO A 359 16.80 0.13 17.92
CA PRO A 359 16.04 0.61 19.07
C PRO A 359 16.60 1.90 19.68
N LYS A 360 17.93 1.97 19.85
CA LYS A 360 18.60 3.16 20.38
C LYS A 360 18.49 4.36 19.44
N ALA A 361 18.64 4.15 18.15
CA ALA A 361 18.48 5.20 17.16
C ALA A 361 17.05 5.74 17.16
N ARG A 362 16.05 4.85 17.19
CA ARG A 362 14.62 5.20 17.29
C ARG A 362 14.32 6.04 18.53
N GLU A 363 14.77 5.61 19.69
CA GLU A 363 14.58 6.31 20.97
C GLU A 363 15.09 7.77 20.87
N ILE A 364 16.31 7.97 20.41
CA ILE A 364 16.92 9.29 20.27
C ILE A 364 16.12 10.19 19.31
N ILE A 365 15.69 9.63 18.16
CA ILE A 365 14.92 10.36 17.16
C ILE A 365 13.55 10.76 17.72
N VAL A 366 12.84 9.84 18.35
CA VAL A 366 11.51 10.06 18.93
C VAL A 366 11.58 11.07 20.07
N GLU A 367 12.53 10.93 20.98
CA GLU A 367 12.73 11.88 22.08
C GLU A 367 13.00 13.30 21.55
N PHE A 368 13.87 13.42 20.55
CA PHE A 368 14.13 14.71 19.93
C PHE A 368 12.88 15.32 19.31
N ILE A 369 12.13 14.56 18.50
CA ILE A 369 10.91 15.04 17.86
C ILE A 369 9.88 15.48 18.88
N ASN A 370 9.69 14.72 19.97
CA ASN A 370 8.76 15.04 21.03
C ASN A 370 9.17 16.32 21.78
N SER A 371 10.45 16.48 22.10
CA SER A 371 10.95 17.70 22.71
C SER A 371 10.71 18.95 21.83
N GLN A 372 10.91 18.84 20.53
CA GLN A 372 10.62 19.93 19.58
C GLN A 372 9.11 20.26 19.49
N LYS A 373 8.24 19.23 19.56
CA LYS A 373 6.79 19.44 19.59
C LYS A 373 6.36 20.18 20.86
N GLU A 374 6.91 19.81 21.99
CA GLU A 374 6.65 20.49 23.27
C GLU A 374 7.10 21.95 23.27
N LEU A 375 8.32 22.22 22.77
CA LEU A 375 8.82 23.58 22.62
C LEU A 375 7.91 24.42 21.71
N ARG A 376 7.47 23.88 20.57
CA ARG A 376 6.53 24.59 19.68
C ARG A 376 5.17 24.80 20.33
N ARG A 377 4.67 23.83 21.10
CA ARG A 377 3.42 23.95 21.85
C ARG A 377 3.52 25.03 22.93
N ASN A 378 4.62 25.06 23.68
CA ASN A 378 4.87 26.04 24.71
C ASN A 378 5.01 27.46 24.11
N ASN A 379 5.73 27.62 23.01
CA ASN A 379 5.84 28.88 22.30
C ASN A 379 4.49 29.36 21.76
N LYS A 380 3.69 28.47 21.13
CA LYS A 380 2.32 28.81 20.69
C LYS A 380 1.44 29.22 21.87
N THR A 381 1.58 28.57 23.01
CA THR A 381 0.82 28.94 24.23
C THR A 381 1.28 30.27 24.76
N ALA A 382 2.58 30.53 24.76
CA ALA A 382 3.14 31.80 25.24
C ALA A 382 2.68 33.04 24.43
N VAL A 383 2.53 32.88 23.11
CA VAL A 383 2.09 33.97 22.20
C VAL A 383 0.59 33.98 21.95
N LYS A 384 -0.15 32.95 22.41
CA LYS A 384 -1.58 32.80 22.12
C LYS A 384 -2.44 33.96 22.63
N LEU A 385 -2.09 34.52 23.79
CA LEU A 385 -2.82 35.67 24.35
C LEU A 385 -2.66 36.91 23.48
N LEU A 386 -1.44 37.16 23.00
CA LEU A 386 -1.15 38.27 22.06
C LEU A 386 -1.91 38.10 20.74
N ASP A 387 -1.88 36.90 20.17
CA ASP A 387 -2.62 36.54 18.96
C ASP A 387 -4.14 36.77 19.11
N CYS A 388 -4.72 36.36 20.24
CA CYS A 388 -6.13 36.55 20.49
C CYS A 388 -6.50 38.02 20.66
N CYS A 389 -5.65 38.80 21.36
CA CYS A 389 -5.84 40.25 21.51
C CYS A 389 -5.73 40.98 20.16
N SER A 390 -4.76 40.60 19.32
CA SER A 390 -4.57 41.17 17.97
C SER A 390 -5.79 40.91 17.08
N ARG A 391 -6.29 39.68 17.06
CA ARG A 391 -7.52 39.33 16.28
C ARG A 391 -8.76 40.04 16.77
N ALA A 392 -8.95 40.13 18.11
CA ALA A 392 -10.05 40.85 18.68
C ALA A 392 -10.01 42.34 18.32
N ASN A 393 -8.82 42.97 18.37
CA ASN A 393 -8.62 44.35 17.98
C ASN A 393 -8.94 44.59 16.50
N SER A 394 -8.46 43.71 15.61
CA SER A 394 -8.76 43.80 14.15
C SER A 394 -10.26 43.64 13.88
N ALA A 395 -10.94 42.71 14.57
CA ALA A 395 -12.38 42.51 14.40
C ALA A 395 -13.19 43.74 14.87
N LEU A 396 -12.80 44.35 15.98
CA LEU A 396 -13.43 45.59 16.45
C LEU A 396 -13.19 46.77 15.51
N GLU A 397 -11.97 46.89 14.98
CA GLU A 397 -11.63 47.94 14.00
C GLU A 397 -12.45 47.79 12.70
N GLU A 398 -12.62 46.55 12.20
CA GLU A 398 -13.49 46.25 11.05
C GLU A 398 -14.95 46.59 11.35
N GLY A 399 -15.45 46.20 12.53
CA GLY A 399 -16.80 46.53 12.97
C GLY A 399 -17.06 48.01 13.06
N ILE A 400 -16.08 48.82 13.53
CA ILE A 400 -16.15 50.27 13.57
C ILE A 400 -16.20 50.85 12.16
N LYS A 401 -15.38 50.37 11.24
CA LYS A 401 -15.33 50.89 9.86
C LYS A 401 -16.60 50.64 9.06
N ILE A 402 -17.27 49.52 9.28
CA ILE A 402 -18.43 49.09 8.52
C ILE A 402 -19.73 49.34 9.24
N GLY A 403 -19.75 49.24 10.58
CA GLY A 403 -20.94 49.17 11.43
C GLY A 403 -21.40 50.44 12.07
N LEU A 404 -20.69 51.59 12.00
CA LEU A 404 -21.09 52.83 12.56
C LEU A 404 -21.86 53.69 11.53
N GLY A 405 -23.12 53.34 11.28
CA GLY A 405 -24.01 54.05 10.33
C GLY A 405 -25.38 54.35 10.97
N ALA A 406 -26.17 55.20 10.32
CA ALA A 406 -27.48 55.56 10.80
C ALA A 406 -28.45 54.37 10.94
N ASP A 407 -28.25 53.31 10.16
CA ASP A 407 -29.08 52.09 10.14
C ASP A 407 -28.49 50.92 10.97
N THR A 408 -27.47 51.18 11.82
CA THR A 408 -26.83 50.14 12.64
C THR A 408 -27.77 49.61 13.71
N LYS A 409 -27.96 48.30 13.75
CA LYS A 409 -28.68 47.61 14.82
C LYS A 409 -27.78 47.52 16.07
N VAL A 410 -28.18 48.22 17.14
CA VAL A 410 -27.39 48.34 18.37
C VAL A 410 -27.80 47.34 19.46
N ASP A 411 -28.89 46.59 19.25
CA ASP A 411 -29.40 45.63 20.23
C ASP A 411 -28.32 44.57 20.57
N GLY A 412 -28.01 44.47 21.88
CA GLY A 412 -27.02 43.56 22.42
C GLY A 412 -25.56 44.02 22.29
N VAL A 413 -25.26 45.11 21.58
CA VAL A 413 -23.87 45.62 21.43
C VAL A 413 -23.33 46.02 22.82
N GLU A 414 -24.09 46.73 23.62
CA GLU A 414 -23.68 47.15 24.97
C GLU A 414 -23.34 45.92 25.84
N THR A 415 -24.13 44.87 25.79
CA THR A 415 -23.84 43.63 26.54
C THR A 415 -22.52 43.04 26.17
N GLN A 416 -22.20 43.01 24.85
CA GLN A 416 -20.90 42.51 24.39
C GLN A 416 -19.73 43.41 24.76
N LEU A 417 -19.92 44.71 24.80
CA LEU A 417 -18.90 45.65 25.29
C LEU A 417 -18.57 45.46 26.74
N VAL A 418 -19.57 45.30 27.61
CA VAL A 418 -19.38 44.99 29.03
C VAL A 418 -18.60 43.69 29.25
N GLU A 419 -18.92 42.65 28.46
CA GLU A 419 -18.17 41.41 28.54
C GLU A 419 -16.72 41.56 28.06
N LEU A 420 -16.48 42.33 27.01
CA LEU A 420 -15.12 42.62 26.51
C LEU A 420 -14.32 43.39 27.56
N GLU A 421 -14.87 44.39 28.19
CA GLU A 421 -14.21 45.13 29.26
C GLU A 421 -13.84 44.23 30.43
N ALA A 422 -14.71 43.33 30.87
CA ALA A 422 -14.41 42.35 31.89
C ALA A 422 -13.25 41.42 31.53
N ARG A 423 -13.19 40.99 30.27
CA ARG A 423 -12.08 40.15 29.73
C ARG A 423 -10.79 40.95 29.68
N ILE A 424 -10.82 42.20 29.23
CA ILE A 424 -9.67 43.12 29.17
C ILE A 424 -9.13 43.38 30.59
N ALA A 425 -10.00 43.63 31.59
CA ALA A 425 -9.61 43.81 32.97
C ALA A 425 -8.88 42.58 33.53
N LYS A 426 -9.39 41.38 33.23
CA LYS A 426 -8.73 40.10 33.60
C LYS A 426 -7.32 39.97 33.03
N ILE A 427 -7.14 40.32 31.75
CA ILE A 427 -5.83 40.25 31.06
C ILE A 427 -4.89 41.29 31.69
N ARG A 428 -5.33 42.53 31.93
CA ARG A 428 -4.53 43.58 32.57
C ARG A 428 -4.06 43.18 33.97
N ASN A 429 -4.95 42.61 34.79
CA ASN A 429 -4.60 42.12 36.12
C ASN A 429 -3.53 41.04 36.08
N PHE A 430 -3.64 40.10 35.12
CA PHE A 430 -2.61 39.06 34.90
C PHE A 430 -1.26 39.67 34.52
N LEU A 431 -1.22 40.64 33.58
CA LEU A 431 0.00 41.31 33.15
C LEU A 431 0.66 42.09 34.33
N THR A 432 -0.13 42.79 35.12
CA THR A 432 0.35 43.54 36.31
C THR A 432 0.95 42.59 37.36
N GLY A 433 0.28 41.45 37.60
CA GLY A 433 0.80 40.43 38.51
C GLY A 433 2.11 39.77 38.05
N LYS A 434 2.30 39.59 36.74
CA LYS A 434 3.59 39.08 36.15
C LYS A 434 4.74 40.08 36.27
N VAL A 435 4.46 41.37 36.12
CA VAL A 435 5.48 42.43 36.23
C VAL A 435 5.99 42.51 37.67
N HIS A 436 5.12 42.33 38.68
CA HIS A 436 5.51 42.30 40.10
C HIS A 436 6.23 41.01 40.52
N ALA A 437 6.10 39.92 39.80
CA ALA A 437 6.79 38.66 40.10
C ALA A 437 8.18 38.56 39.40
N ALA A 438 8.49 39.47 38.47
CA ALA A 438 9.74 39.51 37.74
C ALA A 438 10.74 40.57 38.27
N ASN A 439 10.33 41.40 39.23
CA ASN A 439 11.14 42.31 40.03
C ASN A 439 11.32 41.75 41.45
#